data_2e9bb707be154bc414ec54d38df748b6
#
_entry.id   2e9bb707be154bc414ec54d38df748b6
#
_cell.length_a   1.000
_cell.length_b   1.000
_cell.length_c   1.000
_cell.angle_alpha   90.00
_cell.angle_beta   90.00
_cell.angle_gamma   90.00
#
_symmetry.space_group_name_H-M   'P 1'
#
loop_
_entity.id
_entity.type
_entity.pdbx_description
1 polymer ?
#
loop_
_entity_poly.entity_id
_entity_poly.type
_entity_poly.pdbx_seq_one_letter_code
_entity_poly.pdbx_strand_id
1 'polypeptide(L)'
;MVRQSQTCHLFVTGGVASSLGKGLTASSLGRLLKARGLRVTMQKLDPYLNVDPGTMNPFQHGEVFVTDDGSETDLDVGHYERFLDEDLHGSANVTTGQVYSAVIAKERRGEYLGDTVQVIPHITDEIKGRIMALGGEGVDVVITEIGGTVGDIESLPFLEAARQVRQDVGRDHVFFLHVSLIPYIGPSGELKTKPTQHSVQSLRAIGIAPDAIVCRSDRPINDGIKRKIANMCDVDIEAVVSAVDAPSIYDIPKVLHREGLDVFVVRRLSLPFRDVDWSVWNLLLETVHHPAHEVEVALVGKYVDLPDAYLPVCEALRSGGFANDARVSIRWVAADACTTIDGAKEALAGVDAICVPGGFGIRGIDGKVGALTYARNEQIPTLGLCLGMQSMVIEHARTRLGLAEATSTEFEPTTLHPVIAT
;
A
#
# COMPACT_ATOMS: atom_id res chain seq x y z
N MET A 1 25.70 20.64 23.91
CA MET A 1 24.28 20.75 23.48
C MET A 1 24.16 19.97 22.20
N VAL A 2 23.57 18.76 22.25
CA VAL A 2 23.17 18.03 21.06
C VAL A 2 22.01 18.85 20.45
N ARG A 3 22.19 19.42 19.24
CA ARG A 3 21.06 20.01 18.51
C ARG A 3 20.03 18.88 18.37
N GLN A 4 18.85 19.03 18.96
CA GLN A 4 17.70 18.22 18.54
C GLN A 4 17.57 18.44 17.03
N SER A 5 17.80 17.38 16.25
CA SER A 5 17.63 17.44 14.81
C SER A 5 16.12 17.62 14.56
N GLN A 6 15.75 18.69 13.87
CA GLN A 6 14.39 18.91 13.44
C GLN A 6 14.01 17.78 12.48
N THR A 7 12.82 17.19 12.65
CA THR A 7 12.32 16.16 11.75
C THR A 7 12.24 16.67 10.30
N CYS A 8 12.73 15.88 9.36
CA CYS A 8 12.61 16.17 7.94
C CYS A 8 11.33 15.53 7.37
N HIS A 9 10.65 16.21 6.45
CA HIS A 9 9.44 15.75 5.80
C HIS A 9 9.72 15.47 4.31
N LEU A 10 9.49 14.23 3.89
CA LEU A 10 9.64 13.79 2.52
C LEU A 10 8.26 13.49 1.95
N PHE A 11 7.84 14.24 0.94
CA PHE A 11 6.56 14.07 0.27
C PHE A 11 6.74 13.30 -1.03
N VAL A 12 5.98 12.21 -1.19
CA VAL A 12 5.95 11.42 -2.43
C VAL A 12 4.68 11.73 -3.20
N THR A 13 4.83 12.27 -4.40
CA THR A 13 3.74 12.61 -5.30
C THR A 13 3.81 11.74 -6.56
N GLY A 14 2.70 11.57 -7.26
CA GLY A 14 2.68 10.82 -8.51
C GLY A 14 1.96 11.56 -9.62
N GLY A 15 2.35 11.27 -10.84
CA GLY A 15 1.71 11.85 -12.01
C GLY A 15 1.67 10.91 -13.20
N VAL A 16 0.88 11.28 -14.21
CA VAL A 16 0.63 10.57 -15.47
C VAL A 16 -0.44 9.46 -15.34
N ALA A 17 -0.32 8.55 -14.39
CA ALA A 17 -1.28 7.46 -14.18
C ALA A 17 -1.35 7.06 -12.70
N SER A 18 -2.43 6.39 -12.31
CA SER A 18 -2.54 5.66 -11.04
C SER A 18 -1.67 4.39 -11.06
N SER A 19 -1.51 3.74 -9.91
CA SER A 19 -0.80 2.45 -9.76
C SER A 19 0.65 2.45 -10.27
N LEU A 20 1.33 3.61 -10.21
CA LEU A 20 2.74 3.75 -10.60
C LEU A 20 3.73 3.18 -9.58
N GLY A 21 3.26 2.67 -8.44
CA GLY A 21 4.10 2.19 -7.37
C GLY A 21 4.69 3.32 -6.51
N LYS A 22 3.90 4.39 -6.24
CA LYS A 22 4.28 5.43 -5.26
C LYS A 22 4.56 4.82 -3.90
N GLY A 23 3.64 3.98 -3.39
CA GLY A 23 3.77 3.30 -2.10
C GLY A 23 5.04 2.44 -2.02
N LEU A 24 5.31 1.64 -3.05
CA LEU A 24 6.52 0.82 -3.13
C LEU A 24 7.81 1.67 -3.23
N THR A 25 7.77 2.80 -3.93
CA THR A 25 8.90 3.73 -4.01
C THR A 25 9.14 4.40 -2.65
N ALA A 26 8.07 4.85 -2.00
CA ALA A 26 8.12 5.49 -0.68
C ALA A 26 8.64 4.52 0.40
N SER A 27 8.07 3.31 0.48
CA SER A 27 8.48 2.29 1.44
C SER A 27 9.90 1.79 1.19
N SER A 28 10.30 1.63 -0.07
CA SER A 28 11.68 1.26 -0.43
C SER A 28 12.70 2.32 -0.02
N LEU A 29 12.37 3.60 -0.22
CA LEU A 29 13.20 4.70 0.27
C LEU A 29 13.21 4.74 1.80
N GLY A 30 12.07 4.53 2.46
CA GLY A 30 11.97 4.41 3.91
C GLY A 30 12.89 3.31 4.45
N ARG A 31 12.88 2.13 3.82
CA ARG A 31 13.80 1.03 4.15
C ARG A 31 15.26 1.43 4.02
N LEU A 32 15.64 2.13 2.94
CA LEU A 32 17.00 2.58 2.70
C LEU A 32 17.47 3.57 3.78
N LEU A 33 16.63 4.54 4.14
CA LEU A 33 16.94 5.51 5.16
C LEU A 33 17.05 4.85 6.55
N LYS A 34 16.16 3.90 6.87
CA LYS A 34 16.24 3.08 8.08
C LYS A 34 17.51 2.24 8.13
N ALA A 35 17.89 1.61 7.01
CA ALA A 35 19.13 0.83 6.90
C ALA A 35 20.40 1.69 7.02
N ARG A 36 20.30 3.01 6.85
CA ARG A 36 21.34 3.98 7.20
C ARG A 36 21.30 4.41 8.67
N GLY A 37 20.44 3.81 9.49
CA GLY A 37 20.32 4.08 10.92
C GLY A 37 19.53 5.34 11.24
N LEU A 38 18.67 5.82 10.34
CA LEU A 38 17.72 6.90 10.59
C LEU A 38 16.41 6.30 11.13
N ARG A 39 15.72 7.06 11.97
CA ARG A 39 14.39 6.72 12.48
C ARG A 39 13.36 7.29 11.51
N VAL A 40 12.64 6.42 10.85
CA VAL A 40 11.72 6.77 9.75
C VAL A 40 10.33 6.29 10.10
N THR A 41 9.33 7.14 9.90
CA THR A 41 7.92 6.74 9.91
C THR A 41 7.26 7.15 8.60
N MET A 42 6.09 6.57 8.30
CA MET A 42 5.41 6.79 7.03
C MET A 42 3.94 7.13 7.24
N GLN A 43 3.38 7.87 6.27
CA GLN A 43 1.97 8.27 6.24
C GLN A 43 1.43 8.25 4.81
N LYS A 44 0.17 7.84 4.70
CA LYS A 44 -0.64 7.91 3.48
C LYS A 44 -1.68 9.01 3.61
N LEU A 45 -1.79 9.87 2.61
CA LEU A 45 -2.88 10.85 2.47
C LEU A 45 -3.76 10.43 1.29
N ASP A 46 -5.00 10.03 1.56
CA ASP A 46 -5.93 9.54 0.56
C ASP A 46 -7.02 10.55 0.22
N PRO A 47 -7.18 10.91 -1.07
CA PRO A 47 -8.07 11.99 -1.48
C PRO A 47 -9.54 11.62 -1.53
N TYR A 48 -9.94 10.40 -1.17
CA TYR A 48 -11.35 10.01 -1.16
C TYR A 48 -12.11 10.53 0.07
N LEU A 49 -13.44 10.65 -0.08
CA LEU A 49 -14.33 11.18 0.96
C LEU A 49 -14.77 10.13 2.01
N ASN A 50 -14.43 8.88 1.83
CA ASN A 50 -14.67 7.86 2.85
C ASN A 50 -13.83 8.18 4.09
N VAL A 51 -14.41 7.98 5.27
CA VAL A 51 -13.69 8.19 6.54
C VAL A 51 -12.56 7.16 6.71
N ASP A 52 -12.83 5.94 6.32
CA ASP A 52 -11.89 4.83 6.23
C ASP A 52 -12.23 3.93 5.03
N PRO A 53 -11.36 3.00 4.62
CA PRO A 53 -11.61 2.10 3.50
C PRO A 53 -12.50 0.90 3.84
N GLY A 54 -12.91 0.69 5.10
CA GLY A 54 -13.60 -0.52 5.55
C GLY A 54 -14.92 -0.83 4.86
N THR A 55 -15.62 0.20 4.37
CA THR A 55 -16.87 0.06 3.61
C THR A 55 -16.67 0.13 2.10
N MET A 56 -15.45 0.29 1.61
CA MET A 56 -15.16 0.42 0.19
C MET A 56 -15.16 -0.94 -0.51
N ASN A 57 -15.53 -0.93 -1.79
CA ASN A 57 -15.52 -2.13 -2.59
C ASN A 57 -14.06 -2.54 -2.92
N PRO A 58 -13.60 -3.75 -2.54
CA PRO A 58 -12.24 -4.23 -2.84
C PRO A 58 -11.87 -4.20 -4.32
N PHE A 59 -12.83 -4.30 -5.23
CA PHE A 59 -12.57 -4.15 -6.67
C PHE A 59 -12.15 -2.75 -7.10
N GLN A 60 -12.44 -1.73 -6.29
CA GLN A 60 -12.11 -0.33 -6.62
C GLN A 60 -10.84 0.14 -5.93
N HIS A 61 -10.57 -0.34 -4.72
CA HIS A 61 -9.49 0.17 -3.86
C HIS A 61 -8.55 -0.90 -3.32
N GLY A 62 -8.76 -2.17 -3.66
CA GLY A 62 -8.06 -3.30 -3.06
C GLY A 62 -8.64 -3.68 -1.67
N GLU A 63 -7.98 -4.59 -0.99
CA GLU A 63 -8.35 -5.04 0.35
C GLU A 63 -7.93 -4.01 1.40
N VAL A 64 -8.68 -3.93 2.49
CA VAL A 64 -8.35 -3.14 3.68
C VAL A 64 -7.14 -3.76 4.39
N PHE A 65 -6.20 -2.92 4.81
CA PHE A 65 -5.14 -3.30 5.74
C PHE A 65 -5.52 -2.83 7.15
N VAL A 66 -5.46 -3.74 8.13
CA VAL A 66 -5.78 -3.42 9.52
C VAL A 66 -4.50 -3.32 10.33
N THR A 67 -4.26 -2.17 10.93
CA THR A 67 -3.11 -1.90 11.81
C THR A 67 -3.29 -2.56 13.19
N ASP A 68 -2.21 -2.64 13.99
CA ASP A 68 -2.23 -3.29 15.31
C ASP A 68 -3.22 -2.64 16.29
N ASP A 69 -3.48 -1.34 16.15
CA ASP A 69 -4.50 -0.62 16.93
C ASP A 69 -5.95 -0.85 16.44
N GLY A 70 -6.15 -1.73 15.44
CA GLY A 70 -7.45 -2.10 14.90
C GLY A 70 -8.03 -1.11 13.88
N SER A 71 -7.25 -0.13 13.43
CA SER A 71 -7.70 0.84 12.43
C SER A 71 -7.69 0.23 11.03
N GLU A 72 -8.78 0.46 10.28
CA GLU A 72 -8.89 0.09 8.87
C GLU A 72 -8.20 1.15 8.01
N THR A 73 -7.21 0.72 7.22
CA THR A 73 -6.34 1.61 6.44
C THR A 73 -6.19 1.14 4.99
N ASP A 74 -5.66 2.02 4.16
CA ASP A 74 -5.28 1.68 2.78
C ASP A 74 -4.20 0.59 2.73
N LEU A 75 -4.26 -0.25 1.71
CA LEU A 75 -3.33 -1.38 1.52
C LEU A 75 -1.83 -0.96 1.45
N ASP A 76 -1.54 0.28 1.07
CA ASP A 76 -0.17 0.80 1.02
C ASP A 76 0.46 0.87 2.41
N VAL A 77 -0.33 1.05 3.48
CA VAL A 77 0.17 1.02 4.87
C VAL A 77 0.80 -0.34 5.18
N GLY A 78 0.24 -1.43 4.66
CA GLY A 78 0.85 -2.76 4.76
C GLY A 78 2.21 -2.85 4.05
N HIS A 79 2.40 -2.16 2.93
CA HIS A 79 3.73 -2.05 2.31
C HIS A 79 4.70 -1.28 3.20
N TYR A 80 4.25 -0.19 3.84
CA TYR A 80 5.09 0.58 4.74
C TYR A 80 5.58 -0.27 5.91
N GLU A 81 4.68 -1.01 6.59
CA GLU A 81 5.04 -1.89 7.69
C GLU A 81 6.05 -2.97 7.26
N ARG A 82 5.79 -3.67 6.16
CA ARG A 82 6.69 -4.72 5.66
C ARG A 82 8.09 -4.23 5.31
N PHE A 83 8.21 -3.01 4.76
CA PHE A 83 9.50 -2.45 4.38
C PHE A 83 10.22 -1.80 5.56
N LEU A 84 9.50 -1.11 6.43
CA LEU A 84 10.08 -0.52 7.64
C LEU A 84 10.37 -1.57 8.71
N ASP A 85 9.68 -2.71 8.69
CA ASP A 85 9.70 -3.70 9.77
C ASP A 85 9.33 -3.03 11.11
N GLU A 86 8.19 -2.34 11.10
CA GLU A 86 7.60 -1.63 12.24
C GLU A 86 6.09 -1.60 12.08
N ASP A 87 5.37 -1.78 13.20
CA ASP A 87 3.91 -1.62 13.24
C ASP A 87 3.56 -0.13 13.18
N LEU A 88 2.61 0.22 12.33
CA LEU A 88 2.05 1.56 12.21
C LEU A 88 0.67 1.60 12.87
N HIS A 89 0.21 2.81 13.14
CA HIS A 89 -1.11 3.05 13.72
C HIS A 89 -2.04 3.71 12.71
N GLY A 90 -3.34 3.79 13.02
CA GLY A 90 -4.33 4.44 12.18
C GLY A 90 -4.00 5.90 11.79
N SER A 91 -3.17 6.58 12.58
CA SER A 91 -2.63 7.91 12.23
C SER A 91 -1.73 7.92 10.99
N ALA A 92 -1.26 6.74 10.56
CA ALA A 92 -0.51 6.58 9.32
C ALA A 92 -1.39 6.68 8.05
N ASN A 93 -2.71 6.64 8.18
CA ASN A 93 -3.63 6.82 7.07
C ASN A 93 -4.60 7.99 7.34
N VAL A 94 -4.55 9.00 6.50
CA VAL A 94 -5.39 10.20 6.59
C VAL A 94 -6.22 10.34 5.32
N THR A 95 -7.55 10.34 5.46
CA THR A 95 -8.47 10.52 4.34
C THR A 95 -9.05 11.93 4.29
N THR A 96 -9.49 12.37 3.12
CA THR A 96 -10.26 13.62 2.98
C THR A 96 -11.49 13.60 3.88
N GLY A 97 -12.19 12.46 3.99
CA GLY A 97 -13.36 12.31 4.85
C GLY A 97 -13.07 12.56 6.32
N GLN A 98 -11.97 12.03 6.85
CA GLN A 98 -11.53 12.30 8.23
C GLN A 98 -11.23 13.78 8.46
N VAL A 99 -10.50 14.42 7.53
CA VAL A 99 -10.10 15.82 7.65
C VAL A 99 -11.32 16.74 7.63
N TYR A 100 -12.21 16.58 6.65
CA TYR A 100 -13.41 17.42 6.54
C TYR A 100 -14.36 17.18 7.72
N SER A 101 -14.57 15.95 8.15
CA SER A 101 -15.40 15.65 9.33
C SER A 101 -14.86 16.31 10.59
N ALA A 102 -13.53 16.31 10.79
CA ALA A 102 -12.91 16.96 11.94
C ALA A 102 -13.13 18.48 11.92
N VAL A 103 -12.91 19.14 10.78
CA VAL A 103 -13.09 20.57 10.63
C VAL A 103 -14.57 20.99 10.79
N ILE A 104 -15.51 20.23 10.17
CA ILE A 104 -16.95 20.48 10.32
C ILE A 104 -17.38 20.29 11.78
N ALA A 105 -16.88 19.26 12.46
CA ALA A 105 -17.18 19.04 13.87
C ALA A 105 -16.67 20.20 14.77
N LYS A 106 -15.47 20.74 14.50
CA LYS A 106 -14.91 21.91 15.19
C LYS A 106 -15.79 23.15 14.93
N GLU A 107 -16.23 23.38 13.69
CA GLU A 107 -17.14 24.48 13.33
C GLU A 107 -18.45 24.38 14.11
N ARG A 108 -19.09 23.20 14.13
CA ARG A 108 -20.36 22.98 14.85
C ARG A 108 -20.25 23.17 16.37
N ARG A 109 -19.07 22.98 16.96
CA ARG A 109 -18.78 23.27 18.37
C ARG A 109 -18.42 24.74 18.64
N GLY A 110 -18.32 25.58 17.57
CA GLY A 110 -17.97 26.99 17.68
C GLY A 110 -16.51 27.29 17.95
N GLU A 111 -15.60 26.34 17.67
CA GLU A 111 -14.17 26.50 17.92
C GLU A 111 -13.50 27.57 17.06
N TYR A 112 -14.13 27.95 15.95
CA TYR A 112 -13.65 29.03 15.06
C TYR A 112 -14.23 30.40 15.38
N LEU A 113 -14.96 30.56 16.48
CA LEU A 113 -15.43 31.84 17.03
C LEU A 113 -16.19 32.73 16.04
N GLY A 114 -16.85 32.14 15.04
CA GLY A 114 -17.62 32.83 14.01
C GLY A 114 -16.86 33.20 12.74
N ASP A 115 -15.60 32.77 12.61
CA ASP A 115 -14.85 32.95 11.37
C ASP A 115 -15.47 32.14 10.22
N THR A 116 -15.30 32.63 9.00
CA THR A 116 -15.68 31.87 7.80
C THR A 116 -14.70 30.73 7.59
N VAL A 117 -15.17 29.48 7.78
CA VAL A 117 -14.35 28.28 7.61
C VAL A 117 -14.18 27.97 6.12
N GLN A 118 -12.95 27.83 5.66
CA GLN A 118 -12.57 27.66 4.25
C GLN A 118 -11.55 26.50 4.10
N VAL A 119 -11.31 26.06 2.86
CA VAL A 119 -10.26 25.04 2.59
C VAL A 119 -8.90 25.55 3.04
N ILE A 120 -8.55 26.79 2.71
CA ILE A 120 -7.38 27.49 3.23
C ILE A 120 -7.89 28.59 4.19
N PRO A 121 -7.47 28.63 5.45
CA PRO A 121 -6.43 27.76 6.07
C PRO A 121 -6.97 26.51 6.76
N HIS A 122 -8.27 26.37 7.04
CA HIS A 122 -8.80 25.44 8.05
C HIS A 122 -8.60 23.95 7.69
N ILE A 123 -8.88 23.56 6.43
CA ILE A 123 -8.63 22.18 5.96
C ILE A 123 -7.12 21.95 5.83
N THR A 124 -6.37 22.90 5.28
CA THR A 124 -4.92 22.76 5.14
C THR A 124 -4.21 22.70 6.49
N ASP A 125 -4.66 23.45 7.49
CA ASP A 125 -4.09 23.41 8.85
C ASP A 125 -4.39 22.07 9.56
N GLU A 126 -5.58 21.51 9.37
CA GLU A 126 -5.90 20.16 9.88
C GLU A 126 -5.00 19.12 9.25
N ILE A 127 -4.78 19.16 7.92
CA ILE A 127 -3.87 18.25 7.21
C ILE A 127 -2.44 18.43 7.72
N LYS A 128 -1.94 19.66 7.81
CA LYS A 128 -0.59 19.95 8.34
C LYS A 128 -0.42 19.44 9.76
N GLY A 129 -1.43 19.66 10.61
CA GLY A 129 -1.43 19.16 11.98
C GLY A 129 -1.22 17.64 12.04
N ARG A 130 -1.89 16.87 11.17
CA ARG A 130 -1.74 15.41 11.09
C ARG A 130 -0.38 14.98 10.55
N ILE A 131 0.16 15.70 9.56
CA ILE A 131 1.51 15.44 9.04
C ILE A 131 2.56 15.69 10.11
N MET A 132 2.46 16.83 10.80
CA MET A 132 3.43 17.23 11.82
C MET A 132 3.36 16.38 13.09
N ALA A 133 2.19 15.83 13.41
CA ALA A 133 2.00 14.98 14.59
C ALA A 133 2.83 13.68 14.56
N LEU A 134 3.20 13.19 13.38
CA LEU A 134 4.08 12.03 13.22
C LEU A 134 5.56 12.39 13.41
N GLY A 135 5.92 13.65 13.23
CA GLY A 135 7.26 14.16 13.50
C GLY A 135 7.38 14.55 14.96
N GLY A 136 7.92 13.67 15.79
CA GLY A 136 8.11 13.92 17.23
C GLY A 136 9.55 13.68 17.68
N GLU A 137 9.78 13.76 19.02
CA GLU A 137 11.05 13.32 19.59
C GLU A 137 11.30 11.86 19.19
N GLY A 138 12.36 11.67 18.44
CA GLY A 138 12.76 10.34 18.03
C GLY A 138 12.53 10.02 16.56
N VAL A 139 11.94 10.88 15.74
CA VAL A 139 11.77 10.69 14.30
C VAL A 139 12.69 11.62 13.53
N ASP A 140 13.56 11.05 12.69
CA ASP A 140 14.48 11.83 11.84
C ASP A 140 13.80 12.22 10.52
N VAL A 141 12.98 11.30 9.95
CA VAL A 141 12.29 11.51 8.66
C VAL A 141 10.86 10.98 8.73
N VAL A 142 9.90 11.81 8.33
CA VAL A 142 8.52 11.41 8.02
C VAL A 142 8.37 11.36 6.50
N ILE A 143 8.01 10.20 5.96
CA ILE A 143 7.69 10.04 4.54
C ILE A 143 6.17 10.07 4.39
N THR A 144 5.65 11.06 3.69
CA THR A 144 4.21 11.20 3.43
C THR A 144 3.92 10.96 1.95
N GLU A 145 3.21 9.89 1.65
CA GLU A 145 2.72 9.62 0.30
C GLU A 145 1.39 10.35 0.07
N ILE A 146 1.33 11.13 -0.99
CA ILE A 146 0.10 11.80 -1.41
C ILE A 146 -0.60 10.95 -2.46
N GLY A 147 -1.78 10.45 -2.12
CA GLY A 147 -2.65 9.68 -2.99
C GLY A 147 -3.19 10.48 -4.17
N GLY A 148 -3.70 9.79 -5.17
CA GLY A 148 -4.16 10.38 -6.42
C GLY A 148 -3.03 10.76 -7.36
N THR A 149 -3.36 11.52 -8.40
CA THR A 149 -2.46 11.97 -9.45
C THR A 149 -2.35 13.49 -9.42
N VAL A 150 -1.16 14.02 -9.59
CA VAL A 150 -0.96 15.48 -9.69
C VAL A 150 -1.76 16.03 -10.87
N GLY A 151 -2.68 16.95 -10.57
CA GLY A 151 -3.67 17.50 -11.51
C GLY A 151 -5.10 17.11 -11.17
N ASP A 152 -5.32 16.09 -10.34
CA ASP A 152 -6.64 15.73 -9.85
C ASP A 152 -7.13 16.74 -8.80
N ILE A 153 -8.41 17.10 -8.88
CA ILE A 153 -9.02 18.09 -7.98
C ILE A 153 -8.95 17.62 -6.52
N GLU A 154 -9.16 16.34 -6.30
CA GLU A 154 -9.25 15.70 -4.99
C GLU A 154 -7.94 15.81 -4.20
N SER A 155 -6.79 15.80 -4.89
CA SER A 155 -5.46 15.85 -4.26
C SER A 155 -5.01 17.27 -3.92
N LEU A 156 -5.66 18.30 -4.43
CA LEU A 156 -5.21 19.69 -4.29
C LEU A 156 -5.07 20.15 -2.84
N PRO A 157 -6.00 19.88 -1.89
CA PRO A 157 -5.83 20.28 -0.50
C PRO A 157 -4.60 19.68 0.17
N PHE A 158 -4.28 18.42 -0.14
CA PHE A 158 -3.09 17.74 0.38
C PHE A 158 -1.81 18.31 -0.20
N LEU A 159 -1.77 18.58 -1.51
CA LEU A 159 -0.63 19.20 -2.17
C LEU A 159 -0.40 20.63 -1.64
N GLU A 160 -1.46 21.41 -1.43
CA GLU A 160 -1.37 22.74 -0.84
C GLU A 160 -0.86 22.68 0.60
N ALA A 161 -1.35 21.74 1.42
CA ALA A 161 -0.86 21.54 2.78
C ALA A 161 0.63 21.16 2.80
N ALA A 162 1.08 20.24 1.94
CA ALA A 162 2.48 19.87 1.80
C ALA A 162 3.36 21.06 1.38
N ARG A 163 2.87 21.90 0.48
CA ARG A 163 3.55 23.15 0.10
C ARG A 163 3.69 24.10 1.29
N GLN A 164 2.65 24.20 2.14
CA GLN A 164 2.67 25.03 3.34
C GLN A 164 3.61 24.46 4.41
N VAL A 165 3.64 23.14 4.63
CA VAL A 165 4.61 22.51 5.54
C VAL A 165 6.03 22.97 5.24
N ARG A 166 6.41 23.10 3.95
CA ARG A 166 7.73 23.62 3.56
C ARG A 166 7.99 25.06 4.03
N GLN A 167 6.94 25.86 4.16
CA GLN A 167 7.07 27.22 4.70
C GLN A 167 7.21 27.18 6.23
N ASP A 168 6.48 26.27 6.88
CA ASP A 168 6.44 26.18 8.35
C ASP A 168 7.75 25.62 8.93
N VAL A 169 8.33 24.57 8.30
CA VAL A 169 9.55 23.89 8.80
C VAL A 169 10.84 24.34 8.11
N GLY A 170 10.73 25.08 7.02
CA GLY A 170 11.86 25.53 6.21
C GLY A 170 12.23 24.56 5.08
N ARG A 171 12.79 25.13 4.00
CA ARG A 171 13.10 24.40 2.76
C ARG A 171 14.12 23.28 2.94
N ASP A 172 15.04 23.44 3.87
CA ASP A 172 16.13 22.47 4.12
C ASP A 172 15.63 21.20 4.81
N HIS A 173 14.42 21.23 5.37
CA HIS A 173 13.79 20.11 6.06
C HIS A 173 12.66 19.45 5.26
N VAL A 174 12.48 19.83 3.99
CA VAL A 174 11.45 19.25 3.11
C VAL A 174 12.06 18.77 1.80
N PHE A 175 11.61 17.59 1.37
CA PHE A 175 11.99 16.96 0.12
C PHE A 175 10.75 16.53 -0.65
N PHE A 176 10.65 16.88 -1.93
CA PHE A 176 9.57 16.42 -2.81
C PHE A 176 10.10 15.41 -3.83
N LEU A 177 9.64 14.17 -3.72
CA LEU A 177 9.90 13.09 -4.66
C LEU A 177 8.70 12.93 -5.59
N HIS A 178 8.92 13.00 -6.90
CA HIS A 178 7.86 12.82 -7.88
C HIS A 178 8.03 11.51 -8.64
N VAL A 179 7.05 10.61 -8.56
CA VAL A 179 7.02 9.35 -9.31
C VAL A 179 6.25 9.55 -10.61
N SER A 180 6.85 9.22 -11.74
CA SER A 180 6.26 9.45 -13.05
C SER A 180 6.51 8.30 -14.01
N LEU A 181 5.63 8.11 -14.99
CA LEU A 181 5.74 7.08 -16.02
C LEU A 181 6.50 7.62 -17.25
N ILE A 182 7.45 6.83 -17.73
CA ILE A 182 8.12 7.02 -19.02
C ILE A 182 7.66 5.91 -19.96
N PRO A 183 6.56 6.10 -20.71
CA PRO A 183 6.01 5.05 -21.55
C PRO A 183 6.88 4.80 -22.77
N TYR A 184 7.03 3.52 -23.14
CA TYR A 184 7.60 3.12 -24.41
C TYR A 184 6.52 3.02 -25.48
N ILE A 185 6.76 3.65 -26.61
CA ILE A 185 5.84 3.59 -27.75
C ILE A 185 6.40 2.64 -28.80
N GLY A 186 5.87 1.43 -28.87
CA GLY A 186 6.33 0.35 -29.74
C GLY A 186 6.52 0.76 -31.19
N PRO A 187 5.52 1.39 -31.88
CA PRO A 187 5.64 1.80 -33.27
C PRO A 187 6.78 2.80 -33.56
N SER A 188 7.13 3.66 -32.58
CA SER A 188 8.23 4.62 -32.74
C SER A 188 9.57 4.11 -32.17
N GLY A 189 9.56 3.01 -31.43
CA GLY A 189 10.76 2.46 -30.81
C GLY A 189 11.38 3.35 -29.73
N GLU A 190 10.59 4.24 -29.10
CA GLU A 190 11.13 5.29 -28.23
C GLU A 190 10.41 5.38 -26.88
N LEU A 191 11.18 5.70 -25.83
CA LEU A 191 10.66 6.17 -24.55
C LEU A 191 10.25 7.65 -24.66
N LYS A 192 9.05 7.97 -24.17
CA LYS A 192 8.47 9.31 -24.24
C LYS A 192 8.52 10.05 -22.90
N THR A 193 9.21 11.18 -22.88
CA THR A 193 9.39 12.01 -21.66
C THR A 193 8.33 13.10 -21.51
N LYS A 194 7.49 13.34 -22.51
CA LYS A 194 6.45 14.38 -22.47
C LYS A 194 5.45 14.22 -21.31
N PRO A 195 4.93 13.01 -21.01
CA PRO A 195 4.01 12.84 -19.89
C PRO A 195 4.61 13.31 -18.55
N THR A 196 5.87 12.93 -18.27
CA THR A 196 6.62 13.38 -17.09
C THR A 196 6.80 14.90 -17.05
N GLN A 197 7.17 15.52 -18.18
CA GLN A 197 7.31 16.97 -18.26
C GLN A 197 6.01 17.70 -17.92
N HIS A 198 4.86 17.24 -18.45
CA HIS A 198 3.54 17.83 -18.16
C HIS A 198 3.14 17.61 -16.69
N SER A 199 3.41 16.44 -16.14
CA SER A 199 3.12 16.15 -14.74
C SER A 199 3.91 17.05 -13.79
N VAL A 200 5.21 17.24 -14.04
CA VAL A 200 6.06 18.17 -13.28
C VAL A 200 5.60 19.63 -13.47
N GLN A 201 5.16 20.00 -14.69
CA GLN A 201 4.60 21.33 -14.93
C GLN A 201 3.34 21.57 -14.11
N SER A 202 2.44 20.58 -14.01
CA SER A 202 1.23 20.66 -13.17
C SER A 202 1.59 20.80 -11.69
N LEU A 203 2.60 20.04 -11.21
CA LEU A 203 3.08 20.14 -9.82
C LEU A 203 3.66 21.54 -9.54
N ARG A 204 4.41 22.11 -10.48
CA ARG A 204 4.96 23.46 -10.36
C ARG A 204 3.89 24.54 -10.37
N ALA A 205 2.79 24.34 -11.11
CA ALA A 205 1.68 25.30 -11.11
C ALA A 205 1.03 25.44 -9.72
N ILE A 206 1.14 24.40 -8.87
CA ILE A 206 0.71 24.40 -7.46
C ILE A 206 1.79 25.05 -6.54
N GLY A 207 2.97 25.39 -7.08
CA GLY A 207 4.09 25.95 -6.32
C GLY A 207 5.04 24.93 -5.70
N ILE A 208 5.00 23.68 -6.15
CA ILE A 208 5.91 22.60 -5.72
C ILE A 208 6.88 22.28 -6.86
N ALA A 209 8.17 22.49 -6.63
CA ALA A 209 9.22 21.96 -7.49
C ALA A 209 9.74 20.65 -6.89
N PRO A 210 9.76 19.54 -7.64
CA PRO A 210 10.31 18.30 -7.14
C PRO A 210 11.84 18.42 -6.94
N ASP A 211 12.36 17.81 -5.88
CA ASP A 211 13.81 17.69 -5.65
C ASP A 211 14.38 16.49 -6.43
N ALA A 212 13.58 15.44 -6.65
CA ALA A 212 13.95 14.28 -7.46
C ALA A 212 12.74 13.69 -8.20
N ILE A 213 13.02 12.96 -9.28
CA ILE A 213 12.01 12.29 -10.11
C ILE A 213 12.38 10.81 -10.25
N VAL A 214 11.48 9.93 -9.80
CA VAL A 214 11.56 8.48 -10.07
C VAL A 214 10.81 8.18 -11.34
N CYS A 215 11.53 7.73 -12.36
CA CYS A 215 11.04 7.41 -13.68
C CYS A 215 10.73 5.93 -13.81
N ARG A 216 9.44 5.57 -13.70
CA ARG A 216 8.97 4.21 -13.92
C ARG A 216 8.92 3.90 -15.41
N SER A 217 9.50 2.78 -15.81
CA SER A 217 9.47 2.30 -17.18
C SER A 217 9.66 0.78 -17.24
N ASP A 218 9.23 0.16 -18.33
CA ASP A 218 9.40 -1.27 -18.59
C ASP A 218 10.86 -1.64 -18.96
N ARG A 219 11.70 -0.65 -19.17
CA ARG A 219 13.11 -0.80 -19.57
C ARG A 219 13.99 0.33 -19.05
N PRO A 220 15.33 0.13 -18.94
CA PRO A 220 16.24 1.17 -18.46
C PRO A 220 16.18 2.44 -19.31
N ILE A 221 16.22 3.59 -18.64
CA ILE A 221 16.37 4.89 -19.30
C ILE A 221 17.87 5.23 -19.42
N ASN A 222 18.29 5.66 -20.60
CA ASN A 222 19.68 6.04 -20.85
C ASN A 222 19.97 7.47 -20.38
N ASP A 223 21.28 7.82 -20.31
CA ASP A 223 21.73 9.13 -19.85
C ASP A 223 21.21 10.30 -20.70
N GLY A 224 20.95 10.06 -21.98
CA GLY A 224 20.36 11.08 -22.86
C GLY A 224 18.94 11.44 -22.43
N ILE A 225 18.15 10.44 -22.05
CA ILE A 225 16.80 10.62 -21.52
C ILE A 225 16.86 11.27 -20.14
N LYS A 226 17.76 10.81 -19.24
CA LYS A 226 17.96 11.42 -17.91
C LYS A 226 18.28 12.92 -18.04
N ARG A 227 19.25 13.29 -18.87
CA ARG A 227 19.59 14.70 -19.14
C ARG A 227 18.43 15.50 -19.68
N LYS A 228 17.65 14.93 -20.60
CA LYS A 228 16.48 15.60 -21.15
C LYS A 228 15.41 15.87 -20.07
N ILE A 229 15.14 14.90 -19.20
CA ILE A 229 14.20 15.06 -18.09
C ILE A 229 14.74 16.11 -17.11
N ALA A 230 16.00 16.00 -16.70
CA ALA A 230 16.66 16.94 -15.81
C ALA A 230 16.50 18.38 -16.29
N ASN A 231 16.85 18.66 -17.55
CA ASN A 231 16.75 19.99 -18.13
C ASN A 231 15.31 20.50 -18.25
N MET A 232 14.36 19.63 -18.64
CA MET A 232 12.97 20.03 -18.84
C MET A 232 12.18 20.17 -17.54
N CYS A 233 12.58 19.43 -16.51
CA CYS A 233 11.96 19.41 -15.21
C CYS A 233 12.74 20.22 -14.16
N ASP A 234 13.89 20.82 -14.53
CA ASP A 234 14.75 21.64 -13.67
C ASP A 234 15.10 20.92 -12.36
N VAL A 235 15.66 19.75 -12.49
CA VAL A 235 16.19 18.93 -11.41
C VAL A 235 17.62 18.51 -11.77
N ASP A 236 18.43 18.18 -10.78
CA ASP A 236 19.76 17.65 -11.01
C ASP A 236 19.71 16.32 -11.79
N ILE A 237 20.68 16.05 -12.65
CA ILE A 237 20.72 14.79 -13.39
C ILE A 237 20.79 13.57 -12.45
N GLU A 238 21.48 13.71 -11.33
CA GLU A 238 21.59 12.68 -10.28
C GLU A 238 20.25 12.43 -9.59
N ALA A 239 19.32 13.39 -9.65
CA ALA A 239 17.99 13.30 -9.09
C ALA A 239 16.97 12.65 -10.05
N VAL A 240 17.39 12.28 -11.27
CA VAL A 240 16.56 11.53 -12.22
C VAL A 240 16.88 10.04 -12.09
N VAL A 241 16.04 9.33 -11.37
CA VAL A 241 16.21 7.93 -10.97
C VAL A 241 15.45 7.01 -11.91
N SER A 242 16.11 5.99 -12.45
CA SER A 242 15.48 4.96 -13.28
C SER A 242 14.92 3.85 -12.38
N ALA A 243 13.62 3.60 -12.46
CA ALA A 243 12.95 2.53 -11.70
C ALA A 243 12.26 1.56 -12.67
N VAL A 244 13.01 0.55 -13.09
CA VAL A 244 12.52 -0.52 -13.97
C VAL A 244 11.78 -1.55 -13.13
N ASP A 245 10.88 -2.32 -13.77
CA ASP A 245 10.21 -3.45 -13.15
C ASP A 245 11.25 -4.46 -12.63
N ALA A 246 11.09 -4.87 -11.38
CA ALA A 246 11.98 -5.79 -10.70
C ALA A 246 11.31 -7.18 -10.57
N PRO A 247 12.10 -8.28 -10.49
CA PRO A 247 11.56 -9.62 -10.29
C PRO A 247 10.74 -9.77 -9.00
N SER A 248 11.10 -9.02 -7.96
CA SER A 248 10.38 -8.94 -6.69
C SER A 248 10.29 -7.48 -6.22
N ILE A 249 9.20 -7.14 -5.52
CA ILE A 249 9.08 -5.81 -4.89
C ILE A 249 10.19 -5.57 -3.85
N TYR A 250 10.71 -6.64 -3.25
CA TYR A 250 11.80 -6.58 -2.26
C TYR A 250 13.16 -6.27 -2.88
N ASP A 251 13.31 -6.30 -4.21
CA ASP A 251 14.52 -5.84 -4.92
C ASP A 251 14.58 -4.32 -5.08
N ILE A 252 13.44 -3.62 -5.00
CA ILE A 252 13.33 -2.20 -5.30
C ILE A 252 14.27 -1.35 -4.44
N PRO A 253 14.47 -1.59 -3.12
CA PRO A 253 15.46 -0.84 -2.34
C PRO A 253 16.86 -0.89 -2.95
N LYS A 254 17.31 -2.06 -3.43
CA LYS A 254 18.61 -2.19 -4.10
C LYS A 254 18.67 -1.46 -5.44
N VAL A 255 17.56 -1.44 -6.18
CA VAL A 255 17.46 -0.67 -7.44
C VAL A 255 17.60 0.82 -7.16
N LEU A 256 16.84 1.37 -6.22
CA LEU A 256 16.88 2.79 -5.87
C LEU A 256 18.25 3.20 -5.29
N HIS A 257 18.85 2.34 -4.47
CA HIS A 257 20.21 2.57 -3.94
C HIS A 257 21.27 2.64 -5.06
N ARG A 258 21.22 1.70 -6.01
CA ARG A 258 22.15 1.68 -7.15
C ARG A 258 22.02 2.93 -8.01
N GLU A 259 20.82 3.47 -8.14
CA GLU A 259 20.54 4.73 -8.82
C GLU A 259 20.90 5.98 -7.99
N GLY A 260 21.29 5.81 -6.72
CA GLY A 260 21.80 6.88 -5.85
C GLY A 260 20.73 7.72 -5.16
N LEU A 261 19.44 7.32 -5.19
CA LEU A 261 18.35 8.13 -4.65
C LEU A 261 18.53 8.43 -3.16
N ASP A 262 18.85 7.44 -2.35
CA ASP A 262 19.02 7.58 -0.91
C ASP A 262 20.22 8.46 -0.54
N VAL A 263 21.32 8.37 -1.30
CA VAL A 263 22.49 9.26 -1.15
C VAL A 263 22.10 10.71 -1.46
N PHE A 264 21.33 10.91 -2.54
CA PHE A 264 20.85 12.23 -2.93
C PHE A 264 19.94 12.83 -1.86
N VAL A 265 18.97 12.06 -1.32
CA VAL A 265 18.08 12.48 -0.24
C VAL A 265 18.85 12.87 1.02
N VAL A 266 19.77 12.00 1.48
CA VAL A 266 20.58 12.26 2.69
C VAL A 266 21.40 13.54 2.54
N ARG A 267 22.01 13.77 1.38
CA ARG A 267 22.79 14.98 1.08
C ARG A 267 21.90 16.22 1.03
N ARG A 268 20.75 16.14 0.34
CA ARG A 268 19.83 17.28 0.15
C ARG A 268 19.19 17.74 1.46
N LEU A 269 18.88 16.81 2.35
CA LEU A 269 18.31 17.08 3.69
C LEU A 269 19.37 17.23 4.79
N SER A 270 20.68 17.21 4.43
CA SER A 270 21.79 17.31 5.38
C SER A 270 21.68 16.32 6.53
N LEU A 271 21.17 15.12 6.28
CA LEU A 271 21.05 14.03 7.23
C LEU A 271 22.42 13.37 7.51
N PRO A 272 22.61 12.70 8.65
CA PRO A 272 23.83 11.98 8.93
C PRO A 272 24.08 10.90 7.87
N PHE A 273 25.25 10.96 7.20
CA PHE A 273 25.64 9.96 6.23
C PHE A 273 26.20 8.73 6.93
N ARG A 274 25.61 7.57 6.67
CA ARG A 274 26.10 6.25 7.08
C ARG A 274 25.92 5.31 5.89
N ASP A 275 26.74 4.28 5.81
CA ASP A 275 26.55 3.23 4.81
C ASP A 275 25.26 2.44 5.09
N VAL A 276 24.67 1.89 4.04
CA VAL A 276 23.46 1.08 4.17
C VAL A 276 23.82 -0.29 4.75
N ASP A 277 23.21 -0.64 5.85
CA ASP A 277 23.28 -1.99 6.40
C ASP A 277 22.32 -2.93 5.67
N TRP A 278 22.87 -3.80 4.84
CA TRP A 278 22.12 -4.78 4.05
C TRP A 278 21.93 -6.14 4.76
N SER A 279 22.45 -6.33 5.98
CA SER A 279 22.52 -7.64 6.63
C SER A 279 21.17 -8.33 6.70
N VAL A 280 20.17 -7.67 7.28
CA VAL A 280 18.80 -8.21 7.41
C VAL A 280 18.11 -8.33 6.06
N TRP A 281 18.25 -7.30 5.20
CA TRP A 281 17.55 -7.30 3.91
C TRP A 281 18.12 -8.35 2.93
N ASN A 282 19.41 -8.65 2.99
CA ASN A 282 20.02 -9.71 2.20
C ASN A 282 19.50 -11.09 2.59
N LEU A 283 19.25 -11.34 3.88
CA LEU A 283 18.63 -12.61 4.32
C LEU A 283 17.23 -12.79 3.73
N LEU A 284 16.41 -11.73 3.76
CA LEU A 284 15.10 -11.76 3.10
C LEU A 284 15.23 -12.05 1.60
N LEU A 285 16.13 -11.36 0.91
CA LEU A 285 16.30 -11.54 -0.54
C LEU A 285 16.82 -12.93 -0.90
N GLU A 286 17.65 -13.53 -0.04
CA GLU A 286 18.09 -14.92 -0.25
C GLU A 286 16.89 -15.87 -0.25
N THR A 287 16.01 -15.76 0.75
CA THR A 287 14.79 -16.58 0.80
C THR A 287 13.82 -16.25 -0.36
N VAL A 288 13.71 -15.00 -0.76
CA VAL A 288 12.83 -14.59 -1.88
C VAL A 288 13.28 -15.23 -3.20
N HIS A 289 14.60 -15.26 -3.46
CA HIS A 289 15.13 -15.72 -4.73
C HIS A 289 15.56 -17.19 -4.74
N HIS A 290 16.01 -17.74 -3.59
CA HIS A 290 16.56 -19.08 -3.46
C HIS A 290 15.91 -19.88 -2.31
N PRO A 291 14.56 -19.96 -2.26
CA PRO A 291 13.87 -20.72 -1.22
C PRO A 291 14.20 -22.21 -1.31
N ALA A 292 14.32 -22.87 -0.15
CA ALA A 292 14.56 -24.32 -0.09
C ALA A 292 13.33 -25.15 -0.48
N HIS A 293 12.13 -24.57 -0.33
CA HIS A 293 10.86 -25.27 -0.57
C HIS A 293 9.94 -24.44 -1.46
N GLU A 294 8.99 -25.13 -2.10
CA GLU A 294 7.90 -24.52 -2.84
C GLU A 294 6.57 -25.07 -2.32
N VAL A 295 5.59 -24.20 -2.13
CA VAL A 295 4.25 -24.53 -1.62
C VAL A 295 3.22 -23.85 -2.49
N GLU A 296 2.24 -24.58 -2.99
CA GLU A 296 1.11 -24.03 -3.73
C GLU A 296 -0.12 -23.91 -2.81
N VAL A 297 -0.60 -22.70 -2.60
CA VAL A 297 -1.79 -22.39 -1.79
C VAL A 297 -2.93 -21.97 -2.70
N ALA A 298 -4.04 -22.73 -2.69
CA ALA A 298 -5.26 -22.29 -3.36
C ALA A 298 -5.97 -21.20 -2.52
N LEU A 299 -6.14 -20.00 -3.07
CA LEU A 299 -6.95 -18.95 -2.50
C LEU A 299 -8.36 -19.04 -3.09
N VAL A 300 -9.31 -19.54 -2.30
CA VAL A 300 -10.69 -19.78 -2.73
C VAL A 300 -11.54 -18.55 -2.37
N GLY A 301 -11.68 -17.63 -3.30
CA GLY A 301 -12.31 -16.34 -3.10
C GLY A 301 -13.37 -15.99 -4.14
N LYS A 302 -14.07 -14.88 -3.94
CA LYS A 302 -15.07 -14.35 -4.85
C LYS A 302 -14.61 -13.11 -5.64
N TYR A 303 -13.42 -12.58 -5.31
CA TYR A 303 -12.83 -11.38 -5.94
C TYR A 303 -11.53 -11.73 -6.69
N VAL A 304 -11.42 -12.96 -7.20
CA VAL A 304 -10.19 -13.50 -7.78
C VAL A 304 -9.77 -12.86 -9.11
N ASP A 305 -10.67 -12.13 -9.75
CA ASP A 305 -10.38 -11.41 -11.00
C ASP A 305 -9.52 -10.15 -10.77
N LEU A 306 -9.39 -9.69 -9.52
CA LEU A 306 -8.56 -8.55 -9.15
C LEU A 306 -7.61 -8.97 -8.00
N PRO A 307 -6.31 -9.19 -8.29
CA PRO A 307 -5.33 -9.62 -7.27
C PRO A 307 -5.25 -8.68 -6.06
N ASP A 308 -5.39 -7.38 -6.26
CA ASP A 308 -5.33 -6.37 -5.19
C ASP A 308 -6.45 -6.54 -4.15
N ALA A 309 -7.56 -7.18 -4.52
CA ALA A 309 -8.66 -7.49 -3.58
C ALA A 309 -8.25 -8.45 -2.45
N TYR A 310 -7.13 -9.16 -2.59
CA TYR A 310 -6.60 -10.07 -1.57
C TYR A 310 -5.11 -9.83 -1.31
N LEU A 311 -4.58 -8.65 -1.66
CA LEU A 311 -3.16 -8.37 -1.54
C LEU A 311 -2.61 -8.58 -0.11
N PRO A 312 -3.24 -8.06 0.98
CA PRO A 312 -2.76 -8.31 2.33
C PRO A 312 -2.72 -9.79 2.70
N VAL A 313 -3.72 -10.58 2.28
CA VAL A 313 -3.76 -12.03 2.51
C VAL A 313 -2.61 -12.73 1.77
N CYS A 314 -2.40 -12.39 0.51
CA CYS A 314 -1.31 -12.96 -0.30
C CYS A 314 0.07 -12.60 0.27
N GLU A 315 0.27 -11.36 0.70
CA GLU A 315 1.53 -10.92 1.32
C GLU A 315 1.76 -11.58 2.68
N ALA A 316 0.71 -11.79 3.48
CA ALA A 316 0.80 -12.55 4.74
C ALA A 316 1.21 -14.01 4.49
N LEU A 317 0.60 -14.67 3.49
CA LEU A 317 0.98 -16.03 3.09
C LEU A 317 2.44 -16.10 2.60
N ARG A 318 2.87 -15.13 1.79
CA ARG A 318 4.26 -15.04 1.31
C ARG A 318 5.23 -14.80 2.47
N SER A 319 4.90 -13.91 3.40
CA SER A 319 5.71 -13.65 4.60
C SER A 319 5.85 -14.89 5.48
N GLY A 320 4.76 -15.65 5.65
CA GLY A 320 4.80 -16.98 6.29
C GLY A 320 5.72 -17.95 5.55
N GLY A 321 5.70 -17.91 4.21
CA GLY A 321 6.63 -18.66 3.37
C GLY A 321 8.09 -18.26 3.63
N PHE A 322 8.40 -16.97 3.62
CA PHE A 322 9.76 -16.49 3.89
C PHE A 322 10.28 -16.92 5.27
N ALA A 323 9.42 -16.89 6.29
CA ALA A 323 9.79 -17.35 7.64
C ALA A 323 10.10 -18.84 7.69
N ASN A 324 9.63 -19.64 6.72
CA ASN A 324 9.81 -21.08 6.62
C ASN A 324 10.68 -21.50 5.41
N ASP A 325 11.46 -20.56 4.86
CA ASP A 325 12.32 -20.77 3.69
C ASP A 325 11.58 -21.44 2.50
N ALA A 326 10.36 -20.95 2.25
CA ALA A 326 9.46 -21.47 1.24
C ALA A 326 8.95 -20.38 0.31
N ARG A 327 8.89 -20.69 -0.99
CA ARG A 327 8.14 -19.89 -1.96
C ARG A 327 6.68 -20.28 -1.93
N VAL A 328 5.80 -19.32 -1.63
CA VAL A 328 4.36 -19.54 -1.71
C VAL A 328 3.84 -19.06 -3.06
N SER A 329 3.37 -20.01 -3.87
CA SER A 329 2.63 -19.75 -5.12
C SER A 329 1.14 -19.71 -4.83
N ILE A 330 0.43 -18.69 -5.30
CA ILE A 330 -1.01 -18.55 -5.09
C ILE A 330 -1.75 -19.04 -6.33
N ARG A 331 -2.57 -20.10 -6.15
CA ARG A 331 -3.55 -20.53 -7.15
C ARG A 331 -4.88 -19.83 -6.88
N TRP A 332 -5.28 -18.96 -7.79
CA TRP A 332 -6.54 -18.24 -7.70
C TRP A 332 -7.71 -19.16 -8.08
N VAL A 333 -8.65 -19.37 -7.17
CA VAL A 333 -9.81 -20.22 -7.37
C VAL A 333 -11.08 -19.45 -7.09
N ALA A 334 -11.91 -19.28 -8.11
CA ALA A 334 -13.25 -18.71 -7.93
C ALA A 334 -14.10 -19.66 -7.06
N ALA A 335 -14.67 -19.17 -5.96
CA ALA A 335 -15.48 -19.99 -5.07
C ALA A 335 -16.59 -20.73 -5.82
N ASP A 336 -17.20 -20.08 -6.82
CA ASP A 336 -18.29 -20.68 -7.61
C ASP A 336 -17.89 -21.95 -8.37
N ALA A 337 -16.59 -22.13 -8.67
CA ALA A 337 -16.08 -23.37 -9.28
C ALA A 337 -16.15 -24.59 -8.33
N CYS A 338 -16.23 -24.33 -7.03
CA CYS A 338 -16.23 -25.38 -6.00
C CYS A 338 -17.63 -25.74 -5.46
N THR A 339 -18.71 -25.32 -6.13
CA THR A 339 -20.09 -25.60 -5.68
C THR A 339 -20.47 -27.08 -5.77
N THR A 340 -19.76 -27.85 -6.59
CA THR A 340 -19.91 -29.30 -6.70
C THR A 340 -18.62 -30.03 -6.27
N ILE A 341 -18.76 -31.26 -5.85
CA ILE A 341 -17.58 -32.11 -5.45
C ILE A 341 -16.59 -32.24 -6.62
N ASP A 342 -17.09 -32.50 -7.82
CA ASP A 342 -16.24 -32.65 -9.01
C ASP A 342 -15.55 -31.33 -9.36
N GLY A 343 -16.26 -30.20 -9.30
CA GLY A 343 -15.68 -28.88 -9.53
C GLY A 343 -14.60 -28.54 -8.48
N ALA A 344 -14.85 -28.80 -7.20
CA ALA A 344 -13.86 -28.62 -6.16
C ALA A 344 -12.62 -29.50 -6.39
N LYS A 345 -12.81 -30.78 -6.77
CA LYS A 345 -11.72 -31.69 -7.11
C LYS A 345 -10.89 -31.20 -8.29
N GLU A 346 -11.53 -30.70 -9.34
CA GLU A 346 -10.84 -30.16 -10.53
C GLU A 346 -10.02 -28.90 -10.17
N ALA A 347 -10.64 -27.97 -9.44
CA ALA A 347 -10.02 -26.67 -9.12
C ALA A 347 -8.89 -26.78 -8.09
N LEU A 348 -8.95 -27.76 -7.16
CA LEU A 348 -8.07 -27.86 -6.00
C LEU A 348 -7.11 -29.08 -6.07
N ALA A 349 -7.11 -29.83 -7.17
CA ALA A 349 -6.23 -30.97 -7.30
C ALA A 349 -4.75 -30.55 -7.20
N GLY A 350 -4.01 -31.27 -6.33
CA GLY A 350 -2.56 -31.12 -6.22
C GLY A 350 -2.07 -29.88 -5.46
N VAL A 351 -2.94 -29.07 -4.85
CA VAL A 351 -2.50 -27.96 -3.98
C VAL A 351 -2.02 -28.50 -2.63
N ASP A 352 -1.04 -27.84 -2.06
CA ASP A 352 -0.48 -28.20 -0.74
C ASP A 352 -1.33 -27.67 0.41
N ALA A 353 -2.02 -26.52 0.22
CA ALA A 353 -2.90 -25.93 1.22
C ALA A 353 -4.01 -25.09 0.56
N ILE A 354 -5.03 -24.79 1.35
CA ILE A 354 -6.17 -23.96 0.93
C ILE A 354 -6.34 -22.79 1.90
N CYS A 355 -6.45 -21.57 1.37
CA CYS A 355 -6.85 -20.39 2.11
C CYS A 355 -8.24 -19.94 1.63
N VAL A 356 -9.19 -19.80 2.57
CA VAL A 356 -10.52 -19.28 2.31
C VAL A 356 -10.61 -17.92 2.96
N PRO A 357 -10.52 -16.82 2.19
CA PRO A 357 -10.49 -15.45 2.73
C PRO A 357 -11.87 -14.97 3.14
N GLY A 358 -11.90 -13.77 3.72
CA GLY A 358 -13.09 -13.02 4.08
C GLY A 358 -14.00 -12.66 2.91
N GLY A 359 -14.99 -11.84 3.17
CA GLY A 359 -15.98 -11.33 2.23
C GLY A 359 -17.32 -11.09 2.89
N PHE A 360 -18.26 -10.49 2.14
CA PHE A 360 -19.60 -10.14 2.65
C PHE A 360 -20.69 -10.76 1.78
N GLY A 361 -21.84 -11.10 2.41
CA GLY A 361 -23.04 -11.59 1.73
C GLY A 361 -22.94 -13.02 1.21
N ILE A 362 -24.07 -13.51 0.74
CA ILE A 362 -24.30 -14.94 0.44
C ILE A 362 -23.53 -15.46 -0.78
N ARG A 363 -23.14 -14.59 -1.73
CA ARG A 363 -22.45 -15.03 -2.97
C ARG A 363 -21.15 -15.77 -2.65
N GLY A 364 -20.99 -16.97 -3.22
CA GLY A 364 -19.78 -17.79 -3.10
C GLY A 364 -19.72 -18.64 -1.83
N ILE A 365 -20.72 -18.60 -0.92
CA ILE A 365 -20.71 -19.38 0.31
C ILE A 365 -20.77 -20.90 0.01
N ASP A 366 -21.67 -21.33 -0.88
CA ASP A 366 -21.77 -22.75 -1.21
C ASP A 366 -20.49 -23.29 -1.83
N GLY A 367 -19.82 -22.50 -2.64
CA GLY A 367 -18.52 -22.86 -3.20
C GLY A 367 -17.40 -22.92 -2.14
N LYS A 368 -17.39 -21.97 -1.18
CA LYS A 368 -16.47 -22.04 -0.04
C LYS A 368 -16.72 -23.31 0.80
N VAL A 369 -17.97 -23.64 1.09
CA VAL A 369 -18.34 -24.86 1.79
C VAL A 369 -17.94 -26.10 0.99
N GLY A 370 -18.12 -26.12 -0.33
CA GLY A 370 -17.70 -27.20 -1.20
C GLY A 370 -16.19 -27.40 -1.21
N ALA A 371 -15.41 -26.32 -1.32
CA ALA A 371 -13.94 -26.36 -1.21
C ALA A 371 -13.48 -26.91 0.15
N LEU A 372 -14.10 -26.47 1.24
CA LEU A 372 -13.81 -26.94 2.61
C LEU A 372 -14.16 -28.41 2.80
N THR A 373 -15.27 -28.88 2.21
CA THR A 373 -15.65 -30.29 2.22
C THR A 373 -14.62 -31.16 1.49
N TYR A 374 -14.16 -30.70 0.33
CA TYR A 374 -13.09 -31.36 -0.41
C TYR A 374 -11.80 -31.39 0.40
N ALA A 375 -11.37 -30.23 0.93
CA ALA A 375 -10.16 -30.11 1.76
C ALA A 375 -10.16 -31.09 2.93
N ARG A 376 -11.28 -31.17 3.66
CA ARG A 376 -11.43 -32.09 4.80
C ARG A 376 -11.37 -33.53 4.36
N ASN A 377 -11.99 -33.93 3.24
CA ASN A 377 -11.98 -35.30 2.74
C ASN A 377 -10.58 -35.73 2.28
N GLU A 378 -9.85 -34.83 1.63
CA GLU A 378 -8.48 -35.10 1.14
C GLU A 378 -7.41 -34.76 2.20
N GLN A 379 -7.79 -34.30 3.39
CA GLN A 379 -6.89 -33.92 4.49
C GLN A 379 -5.90 -32.83 4.12
N ILE A 380 -6.33 -31.88 3.26
CA ILE A 380 -5.51 -30.73 2.86
C ILE A 380 -5.52 -29.66 3.97
N PRO A 381 -4.36 -29.16 4.43
CA PRO A 381 -4.28 -28.05 5.38
C PRO A 381 -5.10 -26.86 4.91
N THR A 382 -5.90 -26.30 5.80
CA THR A 382 -6.84 -25.22 5.42
C THR A 382 -6.86 -24.10 6.44
N LEU A 383 -6.78 -22.85 5.96
CA LEU A 383 -6.91 -21.63 6.73
C LEU A 383 -8.18 -20.90 6.31
N GLY A 384 -9.08 -20.65 7.26
CA GLY A 384 -10.25 -19.79 7.06
C GLY A 384 -10.08 -18.46 7.75
N LEU A 385 -10.27 -17.35 7.01
CA LEU A 385 -10.18 -16.00 7.53
C LEU A 385 -11.55 -15.33 7.53
N CYS A 386 -11.98 -14.74 8.67
CA CYS A 386 -13.25 -14.04 8.80
C CYS A 386 -14.44 -14.92 8.29
N LEU A 387 -15.08 -14.56 7.19
CA LEU A 387 -16.13 -15.35 6.54
C LEU A 387 -15.66 -16.76 6.15
N GLY A 388 -14.38 -16.92 5.81
CA GLY A 388 -13.79 -18.25 5.55
C GLY A 388 -13.82 -19.13 6.80
N MET A 389 -13.47 -18.62 7.96
CA MET A 389 -13.58 -19.31 9.24
C MET A 389 -15.05 -19.66 9.58
N GLN A 390 -15.97 -18.70 9.38
CA GLN A 390 -17.40 -18.94 9.54
C GLN A 390 -17.91 -20.06 8.60
N SER A 391 -17.44 -20.09 7.35
CA SER A 391 -17.74 -21.15 6.39
C SER A 391 -17.21 -22.52 6.85
N MET A 392 -16.05 -22.58 7.54
CA MET A 392 -15.54 -23.81 8.14
C MET A 392 -16.48 -24.34 9.25
N VAL A 393 -17.00 -23.44 10.08
CA VAL A 393 -18.00 -23.79 11.13
C VAL A 393 -19.27 -24.34 10.48
N ILE A 394 -19.78 -23.69 9.44
CA ILE A 394 -20.97 -24.11 8.69
C ILE A 394 -20.72 -25.48 8.05
N GLU A 395 -19.60 -25.67 7.35
CA GLU A 395 -19.24 -26.95 6.74
C GLU A 395 -19.19 -28.06 7.77
N HIS A 396 -18.52 -27.84 8.89
CA HIS A 396 -18.40 -28.83 9.96
C HIS A 396 -19.78 -29.22 10.54
N ALA A 397 -20.63 -28.22 10.79
CA ALA A 397 -21.97 -28.46 11.29
C ALA A 397 -22.83 -29.28 10.32
N ARG A 398 -22.76 -28.98 9.02
CA ARG A 398 -23.51 -29.71 7.98
C ARG A 398 -23.02 -31.14 7.80
N THR A 399 -21.71 -31.34 7.75
CA THR A 399 -21.12 -32.63 7.34
C THR A 399 -20.80 -33.56 8.51
N ARG A 400 -20.43 -33.03 9.68
CA ARG A 400 -20.02 -33.86 10.86
C ARG A 400 -21.11 -33.98 11.90
N LEU A 401 -21.96 -32.96 12.06
CA LEU A 401 -23.06 -32.98 13.03
C LEU A 401 -24.40 -33.32 12.39
N GLY A 402 -24.48 -33.43 11.05
CA GLY A 402 -25.70 -33.76 10.31
C GLY A 402 -26.74 -32.63 10.30
N LEU A 403 -26.36 -31.41 10.63
CA LEU A 403 -27.24 -30.23 10.63
C LEU A 403 -27.29 -29.61 9.21
N ALA A 404 -27.99 -30.26 8.28
CA ALA A 404 -27.96 -29.90 6.86
C ALA A 404 -28.29 -28.43 6.57
N GLU A 405 -29.14 -27.80 7.40
CA GLU A 405 -29.56 -26.39 7.23
C GLU A 405 -28.72 -25.41 8.07
N ALA A 406 -27.62 -25.87 8.67
CA ALA A 406 -26.73 -25.00 9.44
C ALA A 406 -26.19 -23.87 8.56
N THR A 407 -26.32 -22.63 9.03
CA THR A 407 -25.86 -21.43 8.32
C THR A 407 -25.70 -20.24 9.26
N SER A 408 -25.38 -19.08 8.71
CA SER A 408 -25.32 -17.81 9.42
C SER A 408 -26.68 -17.09 9.36
N THR A 409 -27.05 -16.40 10.46
CA THR A 409 -28.21 -15.49 10.46
C THR A 409 -28.05 -14.31 9.50
N GLU A 410 -26.84 -14.00 9.05
CA GLU A 410 -26.59 -13.03 7.97
C GLU A 410 -27.17 -13.49 6.64
N PHE A 411 -27.12 -14.80 6.35
CA PHE A 411 -27.55 -15.36 5.08
C PHE A 411 -29.00 -15.84 5.10
N GLU A 412 -29.42 -16.43 6.22
CA GLU A 412 -30.77 -16.93 6.44
C GLU A 412 -31.19 -16.60 7.89
N PRO A 413 -31.88 -15.45 8.09
CA PRO A 413 -32.27 -15.02 9.44
C PRO A 413 -33.18 -15.99 10.17
N THR A 414 -33.89 -16.85 9.44
CA THR A 414 -34.88 -17.80 10.00
C THR A 414 -34.37 -19.24 10.06
N THR A 415 -33.07 -19.45 9.88
CA THR A 415 -32.48 -20.81 9.91
C THR A 415 -32.78 -21.54 11.21
N LEU A 416 -33.06 -22.84 11.12
CA LEU A 416 -33.27 -23.70 12.29
C LEU A 416 -31.96 -23.98 13.06
N HIS A 417 -30.84 -23.82 12.42
CA HIS A 417 -29.52 -24.10 12.97
C HIS A 417 -28.55 -22.91 12.77
N PRO A 418 -28.75 -21.80 13.52
CA PRO A 418 -27.89 -20.63 13.43
C PRO A 418 -26.53 -20.88 14.13
N VAL A 419 -25.58 -21.49 13.39
CA VAL A 419 -24.24 -21.79 13.92
C VAL A 419 -23.32 -20.57 13.94
N ILE A 420 -23.67 -19.54 13.18
CA ILE A 420 -23.12 -18.19 13.23
C ILE A 420 -24.28 -17.22 13.43
N ALA A 421 -24.23 -16.42 14.47
CA ALA A 421 -25.27 -15.44 14.81
C ALA A 421 -24.63 -14.16 15.38
N THR A 422 -25.30 -13.03 15.19
CA THR A 422 -24.96 -11.71 15.79
C THR A 422 -25.75 -11.50 17.06
#